data_88aa1267fe587addefa877c9e9dbd712
#
_entry.id   88aa1267fe587addefa877c9e9dbd712
#
_cell.length_a   1.000
_cell.length_b   1.000
_cell.length_c   1.000
_cell.angle_alpha   90.00
_cell.angle_beta   90.00
_cell.angle_gamma   90.00
#
_symmetry.space_group_name_H-M   'P 1'
#
loop_
_entity.id
_entity.type
_entity.pdbx_description
1 polymer ?
#
loop_
_entity_poly.entity_id
_entity_poly.type
_entity_poly.pdbx_seq_one_letter_code
_entity_poly.pdbx_strand_id
1 'polypeptide(L)'
;MSPLNLKLKLQAPVSEGGSNFSVGQRQLICIARALLRKPKILLLDEATASIDSESDEYIQQTIREAFGKITIITIAHRINTIIDSDMILVMNDGQISEYDTPKNLLTNEKSEFSGLVDDMGENAAEKMRQMAGVEV
;
A
#
# COMPACT_ATOMS: atom_id res chain seq x y z
N MET A 1 -2.02 -14.74 -23.15
CA MET A 1 -3.21 -15.58 -22.85
C MET A 1 -3.60 -15.34 -21.40
N SER A 2 -4.81 -14.89 -21.12
CA SER A 2 -5.26 -14.69 -19.73
C SER A 2 -5.36 -16.04 -19.02
N PRO A 3 -4.65 -16.27 -17.90
CA PRO A 3 -4.65 -17.55 -17.19
C PRO A 3 -5.98 -17.82 -16.46
N LEU A 4 -6.81 -16.80 -16.32
CA LEU A 4 -8.17 -16.96 -15.81
C LEU A 4 -9.06 -17.42 -16.96
N ASN A 5 -9.14 -18.72 -17.15
CA ASN A 5 -10.18 -19.30 -17.99
C ASN A 5 -11.53 -19.05 -17.28
N LEU A 6 -12.18 -17.94 -17.67
CA LEU A 6 -13.46 -17.47 -17.10
C LEU A 6 -14.54 -18.57 -17.09
N LYS A 7 -14.41 -19.60 -17.93
CA LYS A 7 -15.31 -20.76 -17.96
C LYS A 7 -15.14 -21.69 -16.75
N LEU A 8 -13.95 -21.80 -16.19
CA LEU A 8 -13.65 -22.67 -15.05
C LEU A 8 -13.82 -21.99 -13.69
N LYS A 9 -13.78 -20.63 -13.66
CA LYS A 9 -13.94 -19.86 -12.42
C LYS A 9 -13.10 -20.46 -11.25
N LEU A 10 -13.75 -20.85 -10.14
CA LEU A 10 -13.11 -21.44 -8.96
C LEU A 10 -12.53 -22.84 -9.19
N GLN A 11 -12.86 -23.50 -10.30
CA GLN A 11 -12.32 -24.81 -10.67
C GLN A 11 -11.07 -24.71 -11.57
N ALA A 12 -10.57 -23.48 -11.83
CA ALA A 12 -9.35 -23.30 -12.61
C ALA A 12 -8.16 -23.96 -11.88
N PRO A 13 -7.33 -24.73 -12.60
CA PRO A 13 -6.17 -25.38 -11.99
C PRO A 13 -5.15 -24.33 -11.53
N VAL A 14 -4.56 -24.57 -10.37
CA VAL A 14 -3.45 -23.79 -9.83
C VAL A 14 -2.21 -24.67 -9.89
N SER A 15 -1.21 -24.25 -10.67
CA SER A 15 0.08 -24.97 -10.77
C SER A 15 0.88 -24.78 -9.48
N GLU A 16 1.89 -25.63 -9.28
CA GLU A 16 2.79 -25.54 -8.13
C GLU A 16 3.38 -24.13 -7.96
N GLY A 17 3.32 -23.59 -6.75
CA GLY A 17 3.73 -22.23 -6.45
C GLY A 17 2.90 -21.14 -7.14
N GLY A 18 1.76 -21.47 -7.77
CA GLY A 18 0.95 -20.51 -8.51
C GLY A 18 1.65 -20.00 -9.79
N SER A 19 2.53 -20.79 -10.40
CA SER A 19 3.36 -20.39 -11.54
C SER A 19 2.57 -19.99 -12.79
N ASN A 20 1.31 -20.40 -12.90
CA ASN A 20 0.39 -20.00 -13.96
C ASN A 20 -0.31 -18.65 -13.70
N PHE A 21 0.00 -17.97 -12.58
CA PHE A 21 -0.47 -16.62 -12.28
C PHE A 21 0.70 -15.63 -12.29
N SER A 22 0.45 -14.39 -12.72
CA SER A 22 1.42 -13.31 -12.53
C SER A 22 1.64 -13.01 -11.04
N VAL A 23 2.72 -12.32 -10.70
CA VAL A 23 3.00 -11.90 -9.31
C VAL A 23 1.83 -11.07 -8.76
N GLY A 24 1.35 -10.08 -9.52
CA GLY A 24 0.21 -9.26 -9.13
C GLY A 24 -1.08 -10.07 -8.93
N GLN A 25 -1.37 -11.05 -9.80
CA GLN A 25 -2.53 -11.93 -9.61
C GLN A 25 -2.43 -12.77 -8.33
N ARG A 26 -1.23 -13.24 -7.98
CA ARG A 26 -1.00 -13.94 -6.71
C ARG A 26 -1.24 -13.04 -5.51
N GLN A 27 -0.77 -11.77 -5.58
CA GLN A 27 -1.03 -10.77 -4.55
C GLN A 27 -2.53 -10.51 -4.37
N LEU A 28 -3.28 -10.34 -5.46
CA LEU A 28 -4.74 -10.18 -5.42
C LEU A 28 -5.46 -11.38 -4.79
N ILE A 29 -5.03 -12.60 -5.10
CA ILE A 29 -5.57 -13.81 -4.48
C ILE A 29 -5.29 -13.81 -2.96
N CYS A 30 -4.10 -13.37 -2.52
CA CYS A 30 -3.77 -13.23 -1.10
C CYS A 30 -4.68 -12.20 -0.39
N ILE A 31 -4.95 -11.06 -1.03
CA ILE A 31 -5.86 -10.03 -0.51
C ILE A 31 -7.29 -10.59 -0.41
N ALA A 32 -7.78 -11.26 -1.44
CA ALA A 32 -9.10 -11.91 -1.43
C ALA A 32 -9.22 -12.96 -0.31
N ARG A 33 -8.14 -13.73 -0.08
CA ARG A 33 -8.07 -14.69 1.03
C ARG A 33 -8.12 -14.01 2.39
N ALA A 34 -7.45 -12.87 2.55
CA ALA A 34 -7.50 -12.09 3.78
C ALA A 34 -8.92 -11.55 4.05
N LEU A 35 -9.62 -11.05 3.02
CA LEU A 35 -11.01 -10.60 3.11
C LEU A 35 -11.95 -11.68 3.66
N LEU A 36 -11.81 -12.90 3.17
CA LEU A 36 -12.63 -14.03 3.62
C LEU A 36 -12.38 -14.40 5.09
N ARG A 37 -11.17 -14.16 5.60
CA ARG A 37 -10.80 -14.46 7.00
C ARG A 37 -11.29 -13.44 8.01
N LYS A 38 -11.67 -12.24 7.58
CA LYS A 38 -12.15 -11.13 8.43
C LYS A 38 -11.19 -10.87 9.61
N PRO A 39 -9.92 -10.57 9.37
CA PRO A 39 -8.94 -10.34 10.43
C PRO A 39 -9.27 -9.07 11.20
N LYS A 40 -8.76 -8.94 12.43
CA LYS A 40 -8.79 -7.69 13.20
C LYS A 40 -7.60 -6.78 12.90
N ILE A 41 -6.49 -7.38 12.48
CA ILE A 41 -5.25 -6.70 12.09
C ILE A 41 -4.83 -7.28 10.75
N LEU A 42 -4.51 -6.42 9.79
CA LEU A 42 -3.98 -6.78 8.49
C LEU A 42 -2.56 -6.22 8.36
N LEU A 43 -1.61 -7.09 8.07
CA LEU A 43 -0.24 -6.70 7.77
C LEU A 43 -0.01 -6.81 6.25
N LEU A 44 0.37 -5.71 5.64
CA LEU A 44 0.68 -5.59 4.22
C LEU A 44 2.17 -5.27 4.07
N ASP A 45 2.93 -6.20 3.49
CA ASP A 45 4.34 -6.04 3.18
C ASP A 45 4.48 -6.04 1.65
N GLU A 46 4.73 -4.86 1.08
CA GLU A 46 4.85 -4.64 -0.38
C GLU A 46 3.72 -5.28 -1.21
N ALA A 47 2.51 -5.28 -0.70
CA ALA A 47 1.40 -6.07 -1.26
C ALA A 47 1.06 -5.77 -2.73
N THR A 48 1.51 -4.63 -3.26
CA THR A 48 1.25 -4.18 -4.63
C THR A 48 2.51 -3.80 -5.42
N ALA A 49 3.70 -4.09 -4.90
CA ALA A 49 4.98 -3.69 -5.50
C ALA A 49 5.17 -4.15 -6.97
N SER A 50 4.57 -5.27 -7.35
CA SER A 50 4.66 -5.86 -8.70
C SER A 50 3.45 -5.57 -9.60
N ILE A 51 2.62 -4.60 -9.22
CA ILE A 51 1.42 -4.21 -9.94
C ILE A 51 1.69 -2.88 -10.66
N ASP A 52 1.13 -2.69 -11.85
CA ASP A 52 1.20 -1.41 -12.55
C ASP A 52 0.46 -0.31 -11.78
N SER A 53 0.85 0.95 -11.98
CA SER A 53 0.37 2.07 -11.17
C SER A 53 -1.14 2.29 -11.24
N GLU A 54 -1.77 2.05 -12.40
CA GLU A 54 -3.21 2.24 -12.57
C GLU A 54 -3.99 1.16 -11.80
N SER A 55 -3.57 -0.10 -11.93
CA SER A 55 -4.14 -1.21 -11.17
C SER A 55 -3.86 -1.09 -9.66
N ASP A 56 -2.70 -0.55 -9.28
CA ASP A 56 -2.32 -0.34 -7.88
C ASP A 56 -3.29 0.61 -7.16
N GLU A 57 -3.59 1.77 -7.75
CA GLU A 57 -4.54 2.74 -7.16
C GLU A 57 -5.90 2.10 -6.90
N TYR A 58 -6.42 1.34 -7.86
CA TYR A 58 -7.70 0.65 -7.71
C TYR A 58 -7.68 -0.41 -6.59
N ILE A 59 -6.57 -1.13 -6.48
CA ILE A 59 -6.39 -2.15 -5.44
C ILE A 59 -6.27 -1.50 -4.07
N GLN A 60 -5.51 -0.42 -3.93
CA GLN A 60 -5.37 0.33 -2.69
C GLN A 60 -6.73 0.87 -2.22
N GLN A 61 -7.52 1.42 -3.14
CA GLN A 61 -8.88 1.85 -2.82
C GLN A 61 -9.74 0.67 -2.34
N THR A 62 -9.69 -0.46 -3.04
CA THR A 62 -10.42 -1.67 -2.66
C THR A 62 -10.03 -2.17 -1.26
N ILE A 63 -8.73 -2.14 -0.94
CA ILE A 63 -8.22 -2.51 0.39
C ILE A 63 -8.80 -1.58 1.45
N ARG A 64 -8.76 -0.26 1.22
CA ARG A 64 -9.31 0.74 2.15
C ARG A 64 -10.80 0.54 2.40
N GLU A 65 -11.57 0.34 1.36
CA GLU A 65 -13.02 0.11 1.48
C GLU A 65 -13.35 -1.20 2.19
N ALA A 66 -12.63 -2.26 1.86
CA ALA A 66 -12.90 -3.60 2.38
C ALA A 66 -12.42 -3.80 3.83
N PHE A 67 -11.33 -3.13 4.21
CA PHE A 67 -10.68 -3.29 5.51
C PHE A 67 -10.72 -2.02 6.38
N GLY A 68 -11.45 -0.97 6.00
CA GLY A 68 -11.50 0.33 6.69
C GLY A 68 -11.99 0.32 8.14
N LYS A 69 -12.39 -0.85 8.67
CA LYS A 69 -12.83 -1.02 10.07
C LYS A 69 -11.83 -1.80 10.92
N ILE A 70 -10.66 -2.11 10.41
CA ILE A 70 -9.64 -2.88 11.12
C ILE A 70 -8.33 -2.12 11.13
N THR A 71 -7.40 -2.52 12.00
CA THR A 71 -6.05 -1.98 11.99
C THR A 71 -5.28 -2.53 10.79
N ILE A 72 -4.75 -1.65 9.96
CA ILE A 72 -3.86 -2.01 8.84
C ILE A 72 -2.46 -1.49 9.16
N ILE A 73 -1.47 -2.35 9.06
CA ILE A 73 -0.06 -1.99 9.14
C ILE A 73 0.54 -2.24 7.76
N THR A 74 1.02 -1.19 7.11
CA THR A 74 1.58 -1.27 5.77
C THR A 74 3.07 -0.95 5.78
N ILE A 75 3.89 -1.86 5.25
CA ILE A 75 5.28 -1.59 4.89
C ILE A 75 5.27 -1.27 3.39
N ALA A 76 5.66 -0.05 3.05
CA ALA A 76 5.58 0.45 1.68
C ALA A 76 6.89 1.06 1.21
N HIS A 77 7.21 0.84 -0.05
CA HIS A 77 8.30 1.52 -0.77
C HIS A 77 7.82 2.74 -1.56
N ARG A 78 6.52 2.97 -1.61
CA ARG A 78 5.92 4.11 -2.32
C ARG A 78 5.19 4.99 -1.33
N ILE A 79 5.60 6.23 -1.21
CA ILE A 79 5.03 7.21 -0.26
C ILE A 79 3.54 7.45 -0.53
N ASN A 80 3.12 7.48 -1.79
CA ASN A 80 1.71 7.64 -2.17
C ASN A 80 0.79 6.54 -1.62
N THR A 81 1.33 5.38 -1.24
CA THR A 81 0.57 4.28 -0.65
C THR A 81 0.22 4.52 0.82
N ILE A 82 1.01 5.33 1.52
CA ILE A 82 0.91 5.54 2.97
C ILE A 82 0.56 6.97 3.36
N ILE A 83 0.53 7.91 2.40
CA ILE A 83 0.32 9.34 2.69
C ILE A 83 -1.02 9.65 3.33
N ASP A 84 -2.02 8.80 3.12
CA ASP A 84 -3.37 8.90 3.68
C ASP A 84 -3.59 7.99 4.90
N SER A 85 -2.53 7.43 5.47
CA SER A 85 -2.60 6.65 6.70
C SER A 85 -2.86 7.55 7.91
N ASP A 86 -3.47 7.02 8.96
CA ASP A 86 -3.68 7.75 10.21
C ASP A 86 -2.37 8.15 10.89
N MET A 87 -1.38 7.24 10.84
CA MET A 87 -0.07 7.40 11.48
C MET A 87 1.03 6.85 10.57
N ILE A 88 2.17 7.52 10.54
CA ILE A 88 3.38 7.07 9.88
C ILE A 88 4.45 6.81 10.94
N LEU A 89 5.13 5.69 10.80
CA LEU A 89 6.27 5.31 11.60
C LEU A 89 7.51 5.26 10.69
N VAL A 90 8.50 6.09 10.97
CA VAL A 90 9.78 6.09 10.27
C VAL A 90 10.79 5.32 11.10
N MET A 91 11.48 4.40 10.47
CA MET A 91 12.54 3.61 11.11
C MET A 91 13.89 3.90 10.50
N ASN A 92 14.89 4.10 11.34
CA ASN A 92 16.28 4.29 10.95
C ASN A 92 17.18 3.42 11.85
N ASP A 93 18.09 2.66 11.25
CA ASP A 93 19.02 1.75 11.96
C ASP A 93 18.33 0.82 12.98
N GLY A 94 17.14 0.32 12.64
CA GLY A 94 16.39 -0.60 13.50
C GLY A 94 15.67 0.06 14.68
N GLN A 95 15.66 1.40 14.74
CA GLN A 95 15.00 2.18 15.77
C GLN A 95 13.89 3.05 15.18
N ILE A 96 12.91 3.41 15.99
CA ILE A 96 11.88 4.37 15.61
C ILE A 96 12.51 5.76 15.63
N SER A 97 12.60 6.39 14.48
CA SER A 97 13.06 7.77 14.31
C SER A 97 11.91 8.75 14.51
N GLU A 98 10.78 8.48 13.85
CA GLU A 98 9.60 9.34 13.91
C GLU A 98 8.32 8.49 14.02
N TYR A 99 7.31 9.05 14.70
CA TYR A 99 5.98 8.45 14.77
C TYR A 99 4.93 9.54 14.99
N ASP A 100 4.23 9.94 13.92
CA ASP A 100 3.19 10.97 13.96
C ASP A 100 2.26 10.85 12.74
N THR A 101 1.27 11.75 12.66
CA THR A 101 0.41 11.88 11.48
C THR A 101 1.21 12.36 10.28
N PRO A 102 0.82 11.98 9.04
CA PRO A 102 1.45 12.50 7.82
C PRO A 102 1.53 14.02 7.80
N LYS A 103 0.45 14.70 8.21
CA LYS A 103 0.38 16.15 8.26
C LYS A 103 1.45 16.76 9.16
N ASN A 104 1.59 16.24 10.39
CA ASN A 104 2.56 16.76 11.34
C ASN A 104 3.99 16.56 10.85
N LEU A 105 4.29 15.38 10.32
CA LEU A 105 5.61 15.07 9.76
C LEU A 105 5.95 15.98 8.58
N LEU A 106 5.01 16.24 7.67
CA LEU A 106 5.23 17.08 6.50
C LEU A 106 5.26 18.59 6.80
N THR A 107 4.71 19.00 7.94
CA THR A 107 4.81 20.40 8.40
C THR A 107 6.15 20.68 9.07
N ASN A 108 6.86 19.65 9.54
CA ASN A 108 8.18 19.77 10.13
C ASN A 108 9.26 19.60 9.06
N GLU A 109 9.88 20.70 8.65
CA GLU A 109 10.96 20.71 7.64
C GLU A 109 12.20 19.86 8.03
N LYS A 110 12.36 19.53 9.32
CA LYS A 110 13.46 18.67 9.81
C LYS A 110 13.08 17.20 9.90
N SER A 111 11.86 16.83 9.54
CA SER A 111 11.39 15.47 9.53
C SER A 111 12.11 14.65 8.46
N GLU A 112 12.56 13.45 8.81
CA GLU A 112 13.10 12.48 7.85
C GLU A 112 12.04 12.11 6.81
N PHE A 113 10.78 11.98 7.22
CA PHE A 113 9.68 11.73 6.30
C PHE A 113 9.45 12.87 5.32
N SER A 114 9.55 14.14 5.77
CA SER A 114 9.48 15.30 4.88
C SER A 114 10.61 15.26 3.85
N GLY A 115 11.83 14.94 4.26
CA GLY A 115 12.97 14.77 3.36
C GLY A 115 12.74 13.69 2.29
N LEU A 116 12.18 12.54 2.67
CA LEU A 116 11.83 11.47 1.73
C LEU A 116 10.78 11.91 0.70
N VAL A 117 9.84 12.76 1.10
CA VAL A 117 8.84 13.34 0.19
C VAL A 117 9.48 14.34 -0.75
N ASP A 118 10.40 15.18 -0.27
CA ASP A 118 11.12 16.17 -1.10
C ASP A 118 12.00 15.50 -2.17
N ASP A 119 12.60 14.37 -1.86
CA ASP A 119 13.40 13.57 -2.80
C ASP A 119 12.59 13.05 -3.99
N MET A 120 11.24 13.03 -3.90
CA MET A 120 10.38 12.68 -5.05
C MET A 120 10.31 13.75 -6.14
N GLY A 121 10.84 14.94 -5.87
CA GLY A 121 10.79 16.12 -6.74
C GLY A 121 9.60 17.02 -6.45
N GLU A 122 9.74 18.31 -6.77
CA GLU A 122 8.86 19.40 -6.34
C GLU A 122 7.37 19.15 -6.58
N ASN A 123 6.99 18.79 -7.81
CA ASN A 123 5.59 18.54 -8.18
C ASN A 123 4.98 17.35 -7.40
N ALA A 124 5.75 16.29 -7.18
CA ALA A 124 5.28 15.12 -6.45
C ALA A 124 5.17 15.43 -4.95
N ALA A 125 6.13 16.12 -4.40
CA ALA A 125 6.15 16.56 -3.00
C ALA A 125 4.96 17.46 -2.66
N GLU A 126 4.66 18.43 -3.53
CA GLU A 126 3.49 19.32 -3.38
C GLU A 126 2.19 18.50 -3.36
N LYS A 127 2.02 17.57 -4.30
CA LYS A 127 0.86 16.69 -4.33
C LYS A 127 0.73 15.86 -3.03
N MET A 128 1.82 15.33 -2.51
CA MET A 128 1.81 14.55 -1.26
C MET A 128 1.41 15.44 -0.07
N ARG A 129 1.92 16.67 0.01
CA ARG A 129 1.54 17.64 1.04
C ARG A 129 0.06 18.00 0.99
N GLN A 130 -0.47 18.25 -0.20
CA GLN A 130 -1.91 18.51 -0.39
C GLN A 130 -2.76 17.30 0.06
N MET A 131 -2.36 16.08 -0.30
CA MET A 131 -3.06 14.85 0.12
C MET A 131 -3.05 14.66 1.64
N ALA A 132 -1.98 15.05 2.32
CA ALA A 132 -1.86 15.02 3.78
C ALA A 132 -2.58 16.20 4.47
N GLY A 133 -3.17 17.12 3.72
CA GLY A 133 -3.86 18.30 4.25
C GLY A 133 -2.92 19.39 4.79
N VAL A 134 -1.71 19.46 4.26
CA VAL A 134 -0.78 20.59 4.50
C VAL A 134 -1.12 21.68 3.49
N GLU A 135 -1.34 22.90 3.97
CA GLU A 135 -1.50 24.09 3.11
C GLU A 135 -0.12 24.41 2.50
N VAL A 136 -0.06 24.50 1.18
CA VAL A 136 1.15 24.77 0.40
C VAL A 136 1.10 26.21 -0.12
#